data_175dcdef917c3416e0be1480c1e39e64
#
_entry.id   175dcdef917c3416e0be1480c1e39e64
#
_cell.length_a   1.000
_cell.length_b   1.000
_cell.length_c   1.000
_cell.angle_alpha   90.00
_cell.angle_beta   90.00
_cell.angle_gamma   90.00
#
_symmetry.space_group_name_H-M   'P 1'
#
loop_
_entity.id
_entity.type
_entity.pdbx_description
1 polymer ?
#
loop_
_entity_poly.entity_id
_entity_poly.type
_entity_poly.pdbx_seq_one_letter_code
_entity_poly.pdbx_strand_id
1 'polypeptide(L)'
;MACGEVVVEGRSVPRVANPRDTESALNWQLERIGSAAWLDWPLKFQRMAFGYANDSGWHDAADAVSWLDHHKLLREGQAPRGALVWYHAGDRIRVACSLGSGQVVGPLLTGPVEVALLISLSTDYVWSDPHFPFGH
;
A
#
# COMPACT_ATOMS: atom_id res chain seq x y z
N MET A 1 -0.63 -22.09 16.49
CA MET A 1 -1.23 -21.27 15.42
C MET A 1 -0.39 -21.39 14.16
N ALA A 2 -1.00 -21.61 13.04
CA ALA A 2 -0.25 -21.66 11.80
C ALA A 2 0.41 -20.29 11.53
N CYS A 3 1.70 -20.31 11.25
CA CYS A 3 2.42 -19.12 10.86
C CYS A 3 1.84 -18.60 9.53
N GLY A 4 1.47 -17.35 9.46
CA GLY A 4 0.92 -16.79 8.24
C GLY A 4 -0.57 -16.57 8.21
N GLU A 5 -1.27 -16.82 9.31
CA GLU A 5 -2.69 -16.54 9.38
C GLU A 5 -3.03 -15.62 10.55
N VAL A 6 -4.02 -14.75 10.32
CA VAL A 6 -4.67 -14.01 11.38
C VAL A 6 -6.17 -14.16 11.22
N VAL A 7 -6.92 -14.08 12.32
CA VAL A 7 -8.37 -14.09 12.28
C VAL A 7 -8.85 -12.64 12.31
N VAL A 8 -9.63 -12.27 11.30
CA VAL A 8 -10.21 -10.94 11.18
C VAL A 8 -11.71 -11.11 10.94
N GLU A 9 -12.53 -10.52 11.80
CA GLU A 9 -14.00 -10.60 11.68
C GLU A 9 -14.50 -12.04 11.57
N GLY A 10 -13.93 -12.95 12.36
CA GLY A 10 -14.32 -14.35 12.35
C GLY A 10 -13.80 -15.16 11.17
N ARG A 11 -12.95 -14.57 10.35
CA ARG A 11 -12.34 -15.25 9.19
C ARG A 11 -10.84 -15.32 9.32
N SER A 12 -10.29 -16.42 8.83
CA SER A 12 -8.86 -16.57 8.70
C SER A 12 -8.40 -15.84 7.44
N VAL A 13 -7.47 -14.91 7.58
CA VAL A 13 -6.88 -14.18 6.44
C VAL A 13 -5.41 -14.56 6.37
N PRO A 14 -4.93 -15.05 5.20
CA PRO A 14 -3.51 -15.36 5.05
C PRO A 14 -2.66 -14.13 5.35
N ARG A 15 -1.69 -14.32 6.24
CA ARG A 15 -0.72 -13.29 6.54
C ARG A 15 0.43 -13.41 5.56
N VAL A 16 0.58 -12.43 4.70
CA VAL A 16 1.64 -12.46 3.71
C VAL A 16 2.95 -12.06 4.38
N ALA A 17 3.91 -12.99 4.34
CA ALA A 17 5.26 -12.70 4.78
C ALA A 17 6.01 -12.06 3.61
N ASN A 18 6.01 -10.74 3.56
CA ASN A 18 6.74 -10.00 2.53
C ASN A 18 8.25 -10.13 2.75
N PRO A 19 9.07 -10.07 1.69
CA PRO A 19 10.54 -10.10 1.85
C PRO A 19 11.08 -9.03 2.79
N ARG A 20 10.45 -7.84 2.83
CA ARG A 20 10.72 -6.84 3.86
C ARG A 20 9.51 -6.71 4.77
N ASP A 21 9.77 -6.58 6.07
CA ASP A 21 8.72 -6.29 7.03
C ASP A 21 8.28 -4.83 6.92
N THR A 22 7.25 -4.47 7.68
CA THR A 22 6.67 -3.13 7.66
C THR A 22 7.69 -2.04 7.94
N GLU A 23 8.49 -2.17 8.99
CA GLU A 23 9.45 -1.12 9.35
C GLU A 23 10.56 -0.99 8.32
N SER A 24 11.04 -2.09 7.78
CA SER A 24 12.02 -2.08 6.70
C SER A 24 11.46 -1.46 5.42
N ALA A 25 10.20 -1.76 5.10
CA ALA A 25 9.53 -1.18 3.93
C ALA A 25 9.34 0.33 4.08
N LEU A 26 8.97 0.79 5.27
CA LEU A 26 8.82 2.22 5.54
C LEU A 26 10.16 2.94 5.51
N ASN A 27 11.21 2.36 6.09
CA ASN A 27 12.55 2.92 6.02
C ASN A 27 13.03 3.04 4.58
N TRP A 28 12.80 2.04 3.76
CA TRP A 28 13.14 2.06 2.34
C TRP A 28 12.47 3.23 1.62
N GLN A 29 11.23 3.52 1.96
CA GLN A 29 10.47 4.64 1.38
C GLN A 29 10.98 5.99 1.89
N LEU A 30 11.20 6.11 3.19
CA LEU A 30 11.69 7.36 3.80
C LEU A 30 13.07 7.76 3.28
N GLU A 31 13.92 6.79 2.98
CA GLU A 31 15.25 7.04 2.38
C GLU A 31 15.15 7.62 0.97
N ARG A 32 13.99 7.53 0.32
CA ARG A 32 13.76 8.00 -1.06
C ARG A 32 12.95 9.28 -1.14
N ILE A 33 12.67 9.90 0.00
CA ILE A 33 11.98 11.20 0.02
C ILE A 33 12.74 12.19 -0.87
N GLY A 34 11.99 12.88 -1.73
CA GLY A 34 12.54 13.84 -2.70
C GLY A 34 12.79 13.26 -4.08
N SER A 35 12.75 11.93 -4.25
CA SER A 35 12.94 11.32 -5.56
C SER A 35 11.68 11.50 -6.43
N ALA A 36 11.86 12.04 -7.64
CA ALA A 36 10.79 12.20 -8.61
C ALA A 36 10.72 11.04 -9.62
N ALA A 37 11.57 10.04 -9.47
CA ALA A 37 11.66 8.92 -10.41
C ALA A 37 10.43 8.01 -10.42
N TRP A 38 9.57 8.12 -9.41
CA TRP A 38 8.48 7.18 -9.16
C TRP A 38 7.09 7.76 -9.42
N LEU A 39 6.98 8.97 -9.96
CA LEU A 39 5.71 9.69 -10.12
C LEU A 39 4.62 8.84 -10.77
N ASP A 40 4.92 8.15 -11.85
CA ASP A 40 3.96 7.35 -12.61
C ASP A 40 3.88 5.90 -12.13
N TRP A 41 4.58 5.56 -11.06
CA TRP A 41 4.76 4.18 -10.63
C TRP A 41 4.48 3.97 -9.12
N PRO A 42 3.35 4.44 -8.59
CA PRO A 42 3.09 4.31 -7.15
C PRO A 42 2.98 2.84 -6.70
N LEU A 43 2.37 1.98 -7.49
CA LEU A 43 2.26 0.55 -7.15
C LEU A 43 3.62 -0.14 -7.20
N LYS A 44 4.43 0.16 -8.23
CA LYS A 44 5.79 -0.36 -8.35
C LYS A 44 6.64 0.06 -7.15
N PHE A 45 6.52 1.31 -6.72
CA PHE A 45 7.22 1.82 -5.57
C PHE A 45 6.89 1.02 -4.31
N GLN A 46 5.60 0.78 -4.07
CA GLN A 46 5.16 0.01 -2.90
C GLN A 46 5.62 -1.44 -2.95
N ARG A 47 5.49 -2.11 -4.10
CA ARG A 47 5.95 -3.50 -4.20
C ARG A 47 7.45 -3.63 -3.94
N MET A 48 8.24 -2.70 -4.45
CA MET A 48 9.69 -2.69 -4.23
C MET A 48 10.02 -2.39 -2.77
N ALA A 49 9.26 -1.50 -2.14
CA ALA A 49 9.42 -1.19 -0.72
C ALA A 49 9.25 -2.45 0.14
N PHE A 50 8.30 -3.31 -0.21
CA PHE A 50 8.06 -4.57 0.49
C PHE A 50 8.96 -5.72 0.00
N GLY A 51 9.85 -5.46 -0.94
CA GLY A 51 10.91 -6.38 -1.34
C GLY A 51 10.65 -7.21 -2.59
N TYR A 52 9.58 -6.95 -3.33
CA TYR A 52 9.28 -7.65 -4.57
C TYR A 52 9.94 -6.92 -5.75
N ALA A 53 11.00 -7.52 -6.30
CA ALA A 53 11.83 -6.86 -7.30
C ALA A 53 11.23 -6.86 -8.70
N ASN A 54 10.37 -7.83 -9.02
CA ASN A 54 9.95 -8.07 -10.40
C ASN A 54 8.53 -7.63 -10.71
N ASP A 55 7.53 -8.08 -9.93
CA ASP A 55 6.14 -7.80 -10.25
C ASP A 55 5.26 -7.83 -9.00
N SER A 56 4.17 -7.07 -9.02
CA SER A 56 3.10 -7.15 -8.02
C SER A 56 2.04 -8.17 -8.42
N GLY A 57 1.99 -8.53 -9.70
CA GLY A 57 0.95 -9.37 -10.27
C GLY A 57 -0.29 -8.59 -10.71
N TRP A 58 -0.34 -7.28 -10.46
CA TRP A 58 -1.42 -6.41 -10.89
C TRP A 58 -0.94 -5.42 -11.92
N HIS A 59 -1.81 -5.11 -12.89
CA HIS A 59 -1.48 -4.17 -13.94
C HIS A 59 -1.32 -2.74 -13.40
N ASP A 60 -2.23 -2.35 -12.50
CA ASP A 60 -2.24 -1.02 -11.88
C ASP A 60 -2.97 -1.05 -10.54
N ALA A 61 -3.09 0.10 -9.91
CA ALA A 61 -3.77 0.21 -8.61
C ALA A 61 -5.26 -0.14 -8.71
N ALA A 62 -5.92 0.17 -9.81
CA ALA A 62 -7.33 -0.17 -10.00
C ALA A 62 -7.52 -1.69 -10.05
N ASP A 63 -6.62 -2.40 -10.72
CA ASP A 63 -6.59 -3.86 -10.75
C ASP A 63 -6.42 -4.45 -9.34
N ALA A 64 -5.51 -3.88 -8.58
CA ALA A 64 -5.25 -4.31 -7.21
C ALA A 64 -6.50 -4.12 -6.33
N VAL A 65 -7.14 -2.97 -6.40
CA VAL A 65 -8.34 -2.67 -5.63
C VAL A 65 -9.48 -3.63 -6.01
N SER A 66 -9.65 -3.89 -7.30
CA SER A 66 -10.67 -4.83 -7.78
C SER A 66 -10.45 -6.25 -7.21
N TRP A 67 -9.21 -6.71 -7.25
CA TRP A 67 -8.85 -8.02 -6.69
C TRP A 67 -9.08 -8.08 -5.19
N LEU A 68 -8.61 -7.06 -4.47
CA LEU A 68 -8.75 -6.99 -3.01
C LEU A 68 -10.22 -6.89 -2.58
N ASP A 69 -11.02 -6.14 -3.31
CA ASP A 69 -12.46 -6.02 -3.03
C ASP A 69 -13.17 -7.36 -3.25
N HIS A 70 -12.84 -8.04 -4.33
CA HIS A 70 -13.40 -9.36 -4.63
C HIS A 70 -13.09 -10.37 -3.52
N HIS A 71 -11.92 -10.28 -2.92
CA HIS A 71 -11.50 -11.17 -1.83
C HIS A 71 -11.84 -10.63 -0.44
N LYS A 72 -12.58 -9.49 -0.36
CA LYS A 72 -13.03 -8.87 0.89
C LYS A 72 -11.88 -8.49 1.82
N LEU A 73 -10.80 -7.98 1.23
CA LEU A 73 -9.59 -7.58 1.95
C LEU A 73 -9.45 -6.07 2.11
N LEU A 74 -10.37 -5.29 1.52
CA LEU A 74 -10.40 -3.85 1.72
C LEU A 74 -11.12 -3.48 3.00
N ARG A 75 -10.59 -2.44 3.66
CA ARG A 75 -11.14 -1.93 4.91
C ARG A 75 -11.30 -0.43 4.85
N GLU A 76 -12.20 0.06 5.67
CA GLU A 76 -12.47 1.49 5.83
C GLU A 76 -11.91 1.98 7.16
N GLY A 77 -11.91 3.30 7.34
CA GLY A 77 -11.46 3.92 8.56
C GLY A 77 -9.98 4.20 8.58
N GLN A 78 -9.43 4.43 9.75
CA GLN A 78 -8.03 4.80 9.90
C GLN A 78 -7.10 3.65 9.59
N ALA A 79 -6.19 3.88 8.65
CA ALA A 79 -5.22 2.87 8.25
C ALA A 79 -4.12 2.74 9.30
N PRO A 80 -3.82 1.52 9.76
CA PRO A 80 -2.71 1.30 10.67
C PRO A 80 -1.37 1.46 9.96
N ARG A 81 -0.32 1.66 10.74
CA ARG A 81 1.04 1.77 10.22
C ARG A 81 1.41 0.54 9.40
N GLY A 82 1.89 0.76 8.18
CA GLY A 82 2.27 -0.30 7.24
C GLY A 82 1.19 -0.73 6.27
N ALA A 83 -0.04 -0.30 6.45
CA ALA A 83 -1.12 -0.60 5.52
C ALA A 83 -0.91 0.10 4.18
N LEU A 84 -1.37 -0.53 3.11
CA LEU A 84 -1.47 0.11 1.81
C LEU A 84 -2.78 0.90 1.76
N VAL A 85 -2.68 2.18 1.43
CA VAL A 85 -3.84 3.06 1.31
C VAL A 85 -4.11 3.30 -0.17
N TRP A 86 -5.30 2.95 -0.59
CA TRP A 86 -5.77 3.06 -1.98
C TRP A 86 -6.73 4.24 -2.02
N TYR A 87 -6.33 5.32 -2.68
CA TYR A 87 -7.08 6.56 -2.66
C TYR A 87 -7.39 7.08 -4.06
N HIS A 88 -8.54 7.74 -4.18
CA HIS A 88 -8.94 8.36 -5.44
C HIS A 88 -8.26 9.71 -5.63
N ALA A 89 -7.64 9.87 -6.78
CA ALA A 89 -6.99 11.08 -7.23
C ALA A 89 -7.55 11.43 -8.60
N GLY A 90 -8.63 12.23 -8.61
CA GLY A 90 -9.40 12.45 -9.81
C GLY A 90 -10.13 11.18 -10.25
N ASP A 91 -9.90 10.75 -11.47
CA ASP A 91 -10.48 9.52 -12.03
C ASP A 91 -9.56 8.29 -11.86
N ARG A 92 -8.44 8.45 -11.18
CA ARG A 92 -7.46 7.38 -10.98
C ARG A 92 -7.41 6.95 -9.53
N ILE A 93 -7.00 5.70 -9.33
CA ILE A 93 -6.67 5.17 -8.01
C ILE A 93 -5.16 5.14 -7.87
N ARG A 94 -4.67 5.66 -6.75
CA ARG A 94 -3.25 5.64 -6.41
C ARG A 94 -3.06 4.90 -5.09
N VAL A 95 -1.82 4.55 -4.80
CA VAL A 95 -1.49 3.83 -3.57
C VAL A 95 -0.34 4.52 -2.85
N ALA A 96 -0.45 4.58 -1.53
CA ALA A 96 0.61 5.03 -0.64
C ALA A 96 0.65 4.11 0.58
N CYS A 97 1.68 4.23 1.39
CA CYS A 97 1.82 3.41 2.60
C CYS A 97 1.54 4.24 3.84
N SER A 98 0.74 3.71 4.73
CA SER A 98 0.40 4.40 5.98
C SER A 98 1.58 4.41 6.95
N LEU A 99 1.86 5.60 7.50
CA LEU A 99 2.78 5.75 8.63
C LEU A 99 2.05 5.68 9.97
N GLY A 100 0.72 5.57 9.94
CA GLY A 100 -0.13 5.73 11.09
C GLY A 100 -0.52 7.19 11.30
N SER A 101 -1.45 7.43 12.21
CA SER A 101 -1.90 8.78 12.58
C SER A 101 -2.34 9.64 11.40
N GLY A 102 -2.89 9.02 10.36
CA GLY A 102 -3.39 9.73 9.19
C GLY A 102 -2.33 10.19 8.20
N GLN A 103 -1.07 9.80 8.39
CA GLN A 103 0.02 10.14 7.48
C GLN A 103 0.33 9.00 6.53
N VAL A 104 0.73 9.34 5.32
CA VAL A 104 1.14 8.38 4.30
C VAL A 104 2.45 8.80 3.66
N VAL A 105 3.16 7.82 3.10
CA VAL A 105 4.40 8.05 2.34
C VAL A 105 4.32 7.33 1.01
N GLY A 106 4.90 7.93 -0.01
CA GLY A 106 4.99 7.36 -1.35
C GLY A 106 5.17 8.44 -2.40
N PRO A 107 5.23 8.05 -3.70
CA PRO A 107 5.17 9.01 -4.78
C PRO A 107 3.75 9.59 -4.82
N LEU A 108 3.63 10.85 -4.45
CA LEU A 108 2.35 11.53 -4.36
C LEU A 108 2.07 12.35 -5.62
N LEU A 109 0.88 12.96 -5.68
CA LEU A 109 0.39 13.65 -6.88
C LEU A 109 1.30 14.76 -7.40
N THR A 110 2.10 15.36 -6.52
CA THR A 110 2.99 16.47 -6.88
C THR A 110 4.34 16.02 -7.46
N GLY A 111 4.62 14.72 -7.49
CA GLY A 111 5.78 14.17 -8.15
C GLY A 111 6.77 13.43 -7.25
N PRO A 112 7.48 14.09 -6.33
CA PRO A 112 8.47 13.39 -5.52
C PRO A 112 7.84 12.50 -4.45
N VAL A 113 8.61 11.54 -3.99
CA VAL A 113 8.28 10.77 -2.79
C VAL A 113 8.27 11.73 -1.61
N GLU A 114 7.18 11.72 -0.87
CA GLU A 114 7.03 12.59 0.31
C GLU A 114 6.06 12.00 1.32
N VAL A 115 6.07 12.57 2.51
CA VAL A 115 5.10 12.28 3.57
C VAL A 115 4.02 13.36 3.52
N ALA A 116 2.77 12.95 3.61
CA ALA A 116 1.64 13.88 3.63
C ALA A 116 0.53 13.36 4.54
N LEU A 117 -0.37 14.25 4.92
CA LEU A 117 -1.62 13.84 5.56
C LEU A 117 -2.53 13.27 4.47
N LEU A 118 -3.10 12.09 4.71
CA LEU A 118 -3.97 11.44 3.75
C LEU A 118 -5.16 12.34 3.38
N ILE A 119 -5.74 13.03 4.35
CA ILE A 119 -6.88 13.90 4.12
C ILE A 119 -6.56 15.05 3.16
N SER A 120 -5.29 15.43 3.03
CA SER A 120 -4.87 16.44 2.06
C SER A 120 -4.82 15.91 0.63
N LEU A 121 -4.81 14.60 0.45
CA LEU A 121 -4.76 13.94 -0.84
C LEU A 121 -6.14 13.53 -1.33
N SER A 122 -6.96 12.97 -0.44
CA SER A 122 -8.27 12.46 -0.79
C SER A 122 -9.12 12.22 0.45
N THR A 123 -10.43 12.35 0.29
CA THR A 123 -11.41 11.94 1.30
C THR A 123 -12.05 10.59 0.93
N ASP A 124 -11.69 10.06 -0.24
CA ASP A 124 -12.22 8.81 -0.76
C ASP A 124 -11.10 7.78 -0.85
N TYR A 125 -10.99 6.95 0.17
CA TYR A 125 -9.93 5.94 0.24
C TYR A 125 -10.41 4.71 1.02
N VAL A 126 -9.72 3.61 0.76
CA VAL A 126 -9.78 2.37 1.54
C VAL A 126 -8.36 1.91 1.81
N TRP A 127 -8.19 0.95 2.69
CA TRP A 127 -6.88 0.41 2.97
C TRP A 127 -6.90 -1.11 3.03
N SER A 128 -5.75 -1.72 2.89
CA SER A 128 -5.55 -3.17 3.02
C SER A 128 -4.25 -3.43 3.75
N ASP A 129 -4.10 -4.63 4.28
CA ASP A 129 -2.79 -5.11 4.68
C ASP A 129 -1.87 -5.07 3.45
N PRO A 130 -0.53 -5.00 3.63
CA PRO A 130 0.40 -5.01 2.50
C PRO A 130 0.49 -6.40 1.87
N HIS A 131 -0.58 -6.77 1.18
CA HIS A 131 -0.77 -8.09 0.61
C HIS A 131 -0.44 -8.06 -0.88
N PHE A 132 0.56 -8.83 -1.27
CA PHE A 132 0.98 -8.98 -2.67
C PHE A 132 0.93 -10.46 -3.04
N PRO A 133 -0.26 -11.02 -3.31
CA PRO A 133 -0.44 -12.46 -3.49
C PRO A 133 0.34 -13.04 -4.67
N PHE A 134 0.62 -12.20 -5.67
CA PHE A 134 1.35 -12.59 -6.86
C PHE A 134 2.74 -11.94 -6.93
N GLY A 135 3.17 -11.28 -5.86
CA GLY A 135 4.44 -10.56 -5.82
C GLY A 135 5.64 -11.48 -5.93
N HIS A 136 6.64 -11.06 -6.70
CA HIS A 136 7.91 -11.80 -6.84
C HIS A 136 9.04 -10.91 -7.30
#